data_a19e4d8094bd31cfcef55a4de60817e7
#
_entry.id   a19e4d8094bd31cfcef55a4de60817e7
#
_cell.length_a   1.000
_cell.length_b   1.000
_cell.length_c   1.000
_cell.angle_alpha   90.00
_cell.angle_beta   90.00
_cell.angle_gamma   90.00
#
_symmetry.space_group_name_H-M   'P 1'
#
loop_
_entity.id
_entity.type
_entity.pdbx_description
1 polymer ?
#
loop_
_entity_poly.entity_id
_entity_poly.type
_entity_poly.pdbx_seq_one_letter_code
_entity_poly.pdbx_strand_id
1 'polypeptide(L)'
;MTKVFIDGSSGTTGLRIRERLCTRRDIELIALDEAHRKDTGARRDAFQKADVAFLCLPDAAAVEAVELAADSRAVIIDTSTAHRTAAGWTYGMPELTGYKEKIAKAKRIANPGCHASGFIALVAPLVEKGLLARDALLTCFSLTGYSGG
;
A
#
# COMPACT_ATOMS: atom_id res chain seq x y z
N MET A 1 -17.56 13.21 0.59
CA MET A 1 -17.21 11.80 0.36
C MET A 1 -15.76 11.76 -0.07
N THR A 2 -14.97 10.83 0.47
CA THR A 2 -13.57 10.63 0.09
C THR A 2 -13.50 9.89 -1.25
N LYS A 3 -12.85 10.47 -2.23
CA LYS A 3 -12.69 9.88 -3.57
C LYS A 3 -11.49 8.94 -3.57
N VAL A 4 -11.73 7.67 -3.90
CA VAL A 4 -10.71 6.62 -3.88
C VAL A 4 -10.54 6.02 -5.27
N PHE A 5 -9.31 6.02 -5.76
CA PHE A 5 -8.92 5.34 -6.98
C PHE A 5 -8.16 4.04 -6.65
N ILE A 6 -8.45 2.96 -7.38
CA ILE A 6 -7.75 1.67 -7.24
C ILE A 6 -7.10 1.35 -8.58
N ASP A 7 -5.82 1.64 -8.71
CA ASP A 7 -5.04 1.26 -9.88
C ASP A 7 -4.68 -0.23 -9.78
N GLY A 8 -5.06 -1.02 -10.77
CA GLY A 8 -4.98 -2.48 -10.70
C GLY A 8 -6.19 -3.16 -10.03
N SER A 9 -7.37 -2.55 -10.12
CA SER A 9 -8.62 -3.02 -9.53
C SER A 9 -9.08 -4.43 -9.98
N SER A 10 -8.53 -4.95 -11.09
CA SER A 10 -8.85 -6.30 -11.62
C SER A 10 -7.98 -7.41 -10.99
N GLY A 11 -6.89 -7.08 -10.32
CA GLY A 11 -6.02 -8.05 -9.63
C GLY A 11 -6.62 -8.50 -8.30
N THR A 12 -6.09 -9.60 -7.74
CA THR A 12 -6.59 -10.20 -6.49
C THR A 12 -6.68 -9.18 -5.35
N THR A 13 -5.62 -8.39 -5.13
CA THR A 13 -5.58 -7.38 -4.06
C THR A 13 -6.56 -6.24 -4.35
N GLY A 14 -6.58 -5.73 -5.59
CA GLY A 14 -7.47 -4.65 -5.99
C GLY A 14 -8.95 -5.01 -5.88
N LEU A 15 -9.33 -6.22 -6.28
CA LEU A 15 -10.69 -6.74 -6.11
C LEU A 15 -11.11 -6.79 -4.64
N ARG A 16 -10.24 -7.27 -3.75
CA ARG A 16 -10.51 -7.33 -2.31
C ARG A 16 -10.68 -5.96 -1.68
N ILE A 17 -9.86 -5.00 -2.06
CA ILE A 17 -9.99 -3.60 -1.60
C ILE A 17 -11.31 -3.02 -2.11
N ARG A 18 -11.62 -3.21 -3.40
CA ARG A 18 -12.88 -2.75 -4.00
C ARG A 18 -14.10 -3.32 -3.28
N GLU A 19 -14.15 -4.64 -3.05
CA GLU A 19 -15.23 -5.32 -2.32
C GLU A 19 -15.46 -4.71 -0.93
N ARG A 20 -14.39 -4.38 -0.21
CA ARG A 20 -14.49 -3.79 1.13
C ARG A 20 -14.90 -2.33 1.13
N LEU A 21 -14.52 -1.58 0.11
CA LEU A 21 -14.80 -0.14 0.04
C LEU A 21 -16.16 0.17 -0.60
N CYS A 22 -16.68 -0.67 -1.50
CA CYS A 22 -17.95 -0.42 -2.19
C CYS A 22 -19.18 -0.40 -1.26
N THR A 23 -19.07 -1.01 -0.07
CA THR A 23 -20.15 -0.99 0.93
C THR A 23 -20.14 0.26 1.82
N ARG A 24 -19.10 1.08 1.75
CA ARG A 24 -18.95 2.29 2.55
C ARG A 24 -19.65 3.48 1.92
N ARG A 25 -20.49 4.16 2.70
CA ARG A 25 -21.29 5.33 2.24
C ARG A 25 -20.50 6.64 2.22
N ASP A 26 -19.35 6.69 2.88
CA ASP A 26 -18.47 7.86 2.99
C ASP A 26 -17.38 7.88 1.89
N ILE A 27 -17.32 6.82 1.05
CA ILE A 27 -16.35 6.64 -0.03
C ILE A 27 -17.05 6.65 -1.39
N GLU A 28 -16.42 7.33 -2.34
CA GLU A 28 -16.75 7.32 -3.76
C GLU A 28 -15.60 6.65 -4.51
N LEU A 29 -15.85 5.51 -5.15
CA LEU A 29 -14.84 4.81 -5.95
C LEU A 29 -14.76 5.40 -7.35
N ILE A 30 -13.57 5.86 -7.74
CA ILE A 30 -13.25 6.23 -9.13
C ILE A 30 -12.92 4.94 -9.88
N ALA A 31 -13.73 4.59 -10.86
CA ALA A 31 -13.53 3.42 -11.70
C ALA A 31 -13.15 3.83 -13.13
N LEU A 32 -12.14 3.17 -13.68
CA LEU A 32 -11.85 3.19 -15.10
C LEU A 32 -12.48 1.94 -15.75
N ASP A 33 -13.06 2.11 -16.92
CA ASP A 33 -13.56 0.98 -17.69
C ASP A 33 -12.40 0.10 -18.22
N GLU A 34 -12.74 -1.06 -18.73
CA GLU A 34 -11.76 -2.03 -19.21
C GLU A 34 -10.88 -1.50 -20.35
N ALA A 35 -11.43 -0.64 -21.22
CA ALA A 35 -10.73 -0.06 -22.36
C ALA A 35 -9.66 0.96 -21.92
N HIS A 36 -9.93 1.71 -20.83
CA HIS A 36 -9.11 2.83 -20.38
C HIS A 36 -8.24 2.49 -19.16
N ARG A 37 -8.36 1.30 -18.56
CA ARG A 37 -7.60 0.93 -17.36
C ARG A 37 -6.08 0.95 -17.52
N LYS A 38 -5.57 0.83 -18.75
CA LYS A 38 -4.13 0.92 -19.08
C LYS A 38 -3.75 2.24 -19.74
N ASP A 39 -4.73 3.08 -20.05
CA ASP A 39 -4.48 4.38 -20.66
C ASP A 39 -3.85 5.34 -19.67
N THR A 40 -2.68 5.88 -20.02
CA THR A 40 -1.87 6.75 -19.15
C THR A 40 -2.59 8.05 -18.82
N GLY A 41 -3.33 8.60 -19.79
CA GLY A 41 -4.10 9.84 -19.61
C GLY A 41 -5.25 9.63 -18.64
N ALA A 42 -6.05 8.58 -18.87
CA ALA A 42 -7.17 8.24 -17.98
C ALA A 42 -6.72 7.92 -16.55
N ARG A 43 -5.59 7.20 -16.39
CA ARG A 43 -5.00 6.93 -15.07
C ARG A 43 -4.53 8.23 -14.39
N ARG A 44 -3.84 9.12 -15.11
CA ARG A 44 -3.43 10.42 -14.58
C ARG A 44 -4.62 11.25 -14.12
N ASP A 45 -5.67 11.33 -14.92
CA ASP A 45 -6.92 12.04 -14.58
C ASP A 45 -7.58 11.44 -13.33
N ALA A 46 -7.57 10.12 -13.18
CA ALA A 46 -8.09 9.44 -12.00
C ALA A 46 -7.27 9.80 -10.74
N PHE A 47 -5.93 9.82 -10.82
CA PHE A 47 -5.07 10.29 -9.72
C PHE A 47 -5.36 11.75 -9.34
N GLN A 48 -5.56 12.63 -10.31
CA GLN A 48 -5.87 14.04 -10.06
C GLN A 48 -7.20 14.24 -9.33
N LYS A 49 -8.18 13.37 -9.59
CA LYS A 49 -9.52 13.43 -8.98
C LYS A 49 -9.59 12.75 -7.61
N ALA A 50 -8.63 11.87 -7.30
CA ALA A 50 -8.63 11.09 -6.07
C ALA A 50 -8.13 11.88 -4.85
N ASP A 51 -8.68 11.57 -3.70
CA ASP A 51 -8.12 11.95 -2.39
C ASP A 51 -7.13 10.88 -1.90
N VAL A 52 -7.43 9.60 -2.20
CA VAL A 52 -6.58 8.44 -1.89
C VAL A 52 -6.50 7.53 -3.12
N ALA A 53 -5.32 7.03 -3.44
CA ALA A 53 -5.14 6.05 -4.49
C ALA A 53 -4.38 4.81 -3.97
N PHE A 54 -4.93 3.62 -4.25
CA PHE A 54 -4.26 2.35 -4.02
C PHE A 54 -3.58 1.88 -5.29
N LEU A 55 -2.30 1.50 -5.18
CA LEU A 55 -1.56 0.85 -6.26
C LEU A 55 -1.56 -0.66 -5.99
N CYS A 56 -2.32 -1.41 -6.78
CA CYS A 56 -2.42 -2.87 -6.72
C CYS A 56 -1.77 -3.46 -7.96
N LEU A 57 -0.51 -3.11 -8.17
CA LEU A 57 0.27 -3.32 -9.40
C LEU A 57 1.55 -4.10 -9.11
N PRO A 58 2.14 -4.76 -10.10
CA PRO A 58 3.53 -5.22 -10.03
C PRO A 58 4.50 -4.05 -9.83
N ASP A 59 5.69 -4.32 -9.25
CA ASP A 59 6.65 -3.30 -8.84
C ASP A 59 6.98 -2.26 -9.92
N ALA A 60 7.30 -2.67 -11.13
CA ALA A 60 7.61 -1.75 -12.22
C ALA A 60 6.43 -0.82 -12.58
N ALA A 61 5.21 -1.38 -12.61
CA ALA A 61 4.01 -0.60 -12.89
C ALA A 61 3.62 0.31 -11.71
N ALA A 62 3.95 -0.07 -10.48
CA ALA A 62 3.76 0.78 -9.31
C ALA A 62 4.69 2.01 -9.33
N VAL A 63 5.95 1.82 -9.74
CA VAL A 63 6.90 2.94 -9.94
C VAL A 63 6.37 3.91 -11.00
N GLU A 64 5.95 3.42 -12.17
CA GLU A 64 5.32 4.25 -13.22
C GLU A 64 4.08 4.99 -12.71
N ALA A 65 3.22 4.30 -11.95
CA ALA A 65 2.01 4.91 -11.40
C ALA A 65 2.30 6.06 -10.43
N VAL A 66 3.39 5.96 -9.65
CA VAL A 66 3.85 7.05 -8.77
C VAL A 66 4.29 8.27 -9.58
N GLU A 67 4.96 8.06 -10.72
CA GLU A 67 5.33 9.16 -11.65
C GLU A 67 4.08 9.82 -12.26
N LEU A 68 3.08 9.03 -12.68
CA LEU A 68 1.81 9.55 -13.17
C LEU A 68 1.05 10.37 -12.11
N ALA A 69 1.20 10.00 -10.85
CA ALA A 69 0.56 10.66 -9.71
C ALA A 69 1.38 11.83 -9.13
N ALA A 70 2.53 12.20 -9.73
CA ALA A 70 3.46 13.17 -9.15
C ALA A 70 2.82 14.53 -8.84
N ASP A 71 1.98 15.03 -9.75
CA ASP A 71 1.29 16.32 -9.63
C ASP A 71 -0.07 16.21 -8.93
N SER A 72 -0.46 15.02 -8.45
CA SER A 72 -1.72 14.82 -7.74
C SER A 72 -1.59 15.14 -6.24
N ARG A 73 -2.70 15.55 -5.64
CA ARG A 73 -2.78 15.71 -4.17
C ARG A 73 -3.11 14.42 -3.44
N ALA A 74 -3.36 13.33 -4.16
CA ALA A 74 -3.76 12.06 -3.60
C ALA A 74 -2.73 11.49 -2.62
N VAL A 75 -3.21 10.92 -1.53
CA VAL A 75 -2.41 10.02 -0.70
C VAL A 75 -2.25 8.71 -1.45
N ILE A 76 -1.03 8.28 -1.70
CA ILE A 76 -0.74 7.02 -2.39
C ILE A 76 -0.46 5.91 -1.39
N ILE A 77 -1.17 4.79 -1.52
CA ILE A 77 -0.94 3.57 -0.76
C ILE A 77 -0.51 2.49 -1.75
N ASP A 78 0.77 2.12 -1.71
CA ASP A 78 1.34 1.12 -2.60
C ASP A 78 1.37 -0.26 -1.93
N THR A 79 0.81 -1.27 -2.59
CA THR A 79 0.81 -2.65 -2.11
C THR A 79 1.95 -3.50 -2.66
N SER A 80 2.73 -2.97 -3.62
CA SER A 80 3.89 -3.63 -4.19
C SER A 80 5.08 -3.70 -3.22
N THR A 81 6.18 -4.30 -3.64
CA THR A 81 7.42 -4.31 -2.86
C THR A 81 8.32 -3.11 -3.15
N ALA A 82 8.06 -2.38 -4.25
CA ALA A 82 8.93 -1.35 -4.80
C ALA A 82 9.31 -0.24 -3.80
N HIS A 83 8.38 0.13 -2.91
CA HIS A 83 8.57 1.31 -2.09
C HIS A 83 8.69 1.04 -0.58
N ARG A 84 8.73 -0.23 -0.16
CA ARG A 84 8.73 -0.60 1.28
C ARG A 84 9.91 -0.05 2.06
N THR A 85 11.07 0.13 1.40
CA THR A 85 12.29 0.68 2.00
C THR A 85 12.75 1.96 1.30
N ALA A 86 11.95 2.52 0.39
CA ALA A 86 12.31 3.69 -0.37
C ALA A 86 12.25 4.98 0.48
N ALA A 87 13.20 5.88 0.24
CA ALA A 87 13.20 7.19 0.87
C ALA A 87 11.93 7.98 0.53
N GLY A 88 11.39 8.72 1.50
CA GLY A 88 10.15 9.50 1.33
C GLY A 88 8.86 8.67 1.46
N TRP A 89 8.94 7.37 1.68
CA TRP A 89 7.80 6.50 1.93
C TRP A 89 7.68 6.15 3.41
N THR A 90 6.45 6.14 3.91
CA THR A 90 6.14 5.68 5.27
C THR A 90 5.72 4.22 5.22
N TYR A 91 6.37 3.38 5.99
CA TYR A 91 5.97 1.97 6.11
C TYR A 91 4.62 1.88 6.82
N GLY A 92 3.64 1.26 6.16
CA GLY A 92 2.23 1.28 6.53
C GLY A 92 1.84 0.27 7.60
N MET A 93 2.61 0.16 8.69
CA MET A 93 2.33 -0.73 9.82
C MET A 93 2.07 0.12 11.08
N PRO A 94 0.79 0.48 11.35
CA PRO A 94 0.42 1.38 12.45
C PRO A 94 0.69 0.80 13.83
N GLU A 95 0.91 -0.51 13.93
CA GLU A 95 1.25 -1.23 15.16
C GLU A 95 2.67 -0.91 15.67
N LEU A 96 3.54 -0.43 14.80
CA LEU A 96 4.88 0.01 15.21
C LEU A 96 4.79 1.34 15.97
N THR A 97 5.58 1.47 17.04
CA THR A 97 5.58 2.64 17.91
C THR A 97 5.80 3.94 17.12
N GLY A 98 4.85 4.87 17.20
CA GLY A 98 4.85 6.15 16.52
C GLY A 98 4.51 6.10 15.01
N TYR A 99 4.21 4.93 14.45
CA TYR A 99 3.88 4.83 13.02
C TYR A 99 2.44 5.23 12.71
N LYS A 100 1.51 5.09 13.64
CA LYS A 100 0.13 5.54 13.46
C LYS A 100 0.08 7.04 13.12
N GLU A 101 0.82 7.86 13.86
CA GLU A 101 0.91 9.31 13.64
C GLU A 101 1.68 9.66 12.36
N LYS A 102 2.71 8.90 12.03
CA LYS A 102 3.46 9.06 10.77
C LYS A 102 2.58 8.77 9.56
N ILE A 103 1.85 7.64 9.59
CA ILE A 103 0.93 7.22 8.52
C ILE A 103 -0.17 8.26 8.32
N ALA A 104 -0.76 8.78 9.41
CA ALA A 104 -1.82 9.78 9.33
C ALA A 104 -1.40 11.09 8.63
N LYS A 105 -0.09 11.40 8.62
CA LYS A 105 0.48 12.60 7.98
C LYS A 105 1.14 12.31 6.64
N ALA A 106 1.30 11.05 6.29
CA ALA A 106 2.05 10.64 5.11
C ALA A 106 1.27 10.87 3.81
N LYS A 107 1.99 11.24 2.75
CA LYS A 107 1.48 11.30 1.38
C LYS A 107 1.82 10.04 0.57
N ARG A 108 2.82 9.29 0.99
CA ARG A 108 3.31 8.07 0.36
C ARG A 108 3.40 6.98 1.43
N ILE A 109 2.61 5.93 1.30
CA ILE A 109 2.50 4.85 2.27
C ILE A 109 2.77 3.52 1.55
N ALA A 110 3.80 2.80 2.01
CA ALA A 110 4.11 1.46 1.50
C ALA A 110 3.43 0.41 2.39
N ASN A 111 2.46 -0.31 1.83
CA ASN A 111 1.73 -1.35 2.55
C ASN A 111 2.64 -2.55 2.83
N PRO A 112 2.70 -3.05 4.08
CA PRO A 112 3.52 -4.20 4.45
C PRO A 112 3.14 -5.48 3.71
N GLY A 113 4.14 -6.35 3.47
CA GLY A 113 3.89 -7.72 3.02
C GLY A 113 3.51 -8.63 4.18
N CYS A 114 2.78 -9.71 3.87
CA CYS A 114 2.26 -10.63 4.89
C CYS A 114 3.35 -11.27 5.76
N HIS A 115 4.43 -11.79 5.14
CA HIS A 115 5.56 -12.41 5.87
C HIS A 115 6.30 -11.39 6.74
N ALA A 116 6.60 -10.21 6.18
CA ALA A 116 7.24 -9.13 6.92
C ALA A 116 6.39 -8.67 8.11
N SER A 117 5.08 -8.53 7.92
CA SER A 117 4.17 -8.14 9.00
C SER A 117 4.18 -9.15 10.15
N GLY A 118 4.13 -10.45 9.83
CA GLY A 118 4.20 -11.51 10.85
C GLY A 118 5.53 -11.48 11.62
N PHE A 119 6.65 -11.38 10.91
CA PHE A 119 7.97 -11.30 11.53
C PHE A 119 8.12 -10.05 12.41
N ILE A 120 7.76 -8.88 11.87
CA ILE A 120 7.88 -7.61 12.58
C ILE A 120 6.99 -7.59 13.82
N ALA A 121 5.75 -8.09 13.73
CA ALA A 121 4.82 -8.15 14.86
C ALA A 121 5.36 -8.99 16.03
N LEU A 122 6.13 -10.05 15.73
CA LEU A 122 6.76 -10.89 16.75
C LEU A 122 8.03 -10.26 17.33
N VAL A 123 8.87 -9.67 16.49
CA VAL A 123 10.24 -9.27 16.85
C VAL A 123 10.30 -7.83 17.38
N ALA A 124 9.57 -6.89 16.78
CA ALA A 124 9.67 -5.47 17.14
C ALA A 124 9.40 -5.20 18.62
N PRO A 125 8.34 -5.74 19.26
CA PRO A 125 8.10 -5.49 20.69
C PRO A 125 9.19 -6.07 21.61
N LEU A 126 9.84 -7.16 21.21
CA LEU A 126 10.94 -7.76 21.98
C LEU A 126 12.18 -6.86 21.94
N VAL A 127 12.48 -6.32 20.76
CA VAL A 127 13.60 -5.37 20.57
C VAL A 127 13.32 -4.06 21.31
N GLU A 128 12.10 -3.53 21.21
CA GLU A 128 11.70 -2.30 21.89
C GLU A 128 11.76 -2.42 23.42
N LYS A 129 11.47 -3.60 23.96
CA LYS A 129 11.57 -3.90 25.41
C LYS A 129 12.98 -4.27 25.86
N GLY A 130 13.95 -4.34 24.96
CA GLY A 130 15.32 -4.77 25.27
C GLY A 130 15.45 -6.26 25.61
N LEU A 131 14.44 -7.06 25.32
CA LEU A 131 14.46 -8.52 25.52
C LEU A 131 15.20 -9.25 24.40
N LEU A 132 15.34 -8.60 23.25
CA LEU A 132 16.08 -9.08 22.10
C LEU A 132 17.06 -8.00 21.64
N ALA A 133 18.31 -8.35 21.46
CA ALA A 133 19.32 -7.43 20.96
C ALA A 133 19.04 -7.05 19.48
N ARG A 134 19.39 -5.82 19.06
CA ARG A 134 19.16 -5.36 17.68
C ARG A 134 19.99 -6.12 16.64
N ASP A 135 21.10 -6.68 17.05
CA ASP A 135 22.05 -7.47 16.26
C ASP A 135 21.87 -8.99 16.45
N ALA A 136 20.80 -9.42 17.13
CA ALA A 136 20.53 -10.84 17.32
C ALA A 136 20.37 -11.57 15.99
N LEU A 137 21.05 -12.70 15.86
CA LEU A 137 20.90 -13.58 14.70
C LEU A 137 19.61 -14.37 14.83
N LEU A 138 18.71 -14.17 13.89
CA LEU A 138 17.39 -14.80 13.88
C LEU A 138 17.22 -15.67 12.64
N THR A 139 16.52 -16.78 12.80
CA THR A 139 16.03 -17.60 11.69
C THR A 139 14.52 -17.51 11.64
N CYS A 140 13.98 -17.27 10.43
CA CYS A 140 12.55 -17.23 10.21
C CYS A 140 12.15 -18.29 9.18
N PHE A 141 11.19 -19.12 9.53
CA PHE A 141 10.50 -20.00 8.60
C PHE A 141 9.07 -19.54 8.42
N SER A 142 8.63 -19.40 7.18
CA SER A 142 7.30 -18.86 6.87
C SER A 142 6.69 -19.62 5.69
N LEU A 143 5.42 -19.99 5.82
CA LEU A 143 4.63 -20.65 4.77
C LEU A 143 3.79 -19.63 4.02
N THR A 144 3.73 -19.76 2.70
CA THR A 144 2.84 -18.95 1.86
C THR A 144 1.87 -19.83 1.10
N GLY A 145 0.65 -19.32 0.87
CA GLY A 145 -0.29 -19.94 -0.04
C GLY A 145 0.00 -19.57 -1.50
N TYR A 146 -0.62 -20.29 -2.44
CA TYR A 146 -0.44 -20.08 -3.88
C TYR A 146 -0.70 -18.63 -4.34
N SER A 147 -1.69 -17.97 -3.73
CA SER A 147 -2.04 -16.58 -4.05
C SER A 147 -1.14 -15.52 -3.40
N GLY A 148 -0.20 -15.91 -2.55
CA GLY A 148 0.71 -15.00 -1.84
C GLY A 148 2.15 -15.07 -2.33
N GLY A 149 2.43 -15.90 -3.33
CA GLY A 149 3.76 -16.10 -3.92
C GLY A 149 4.00 -15.23 -5.13
#